data_1ab1add063d8b31535460368af88cfd8
#
_entry.id   1ab1add063d8b31535460368af88cfd8
#
_cell.length_a   1.000
_cell.length_b   1.000
_cell.length_c   1.000
_cell.angle_alpha   90.00
_cell.angle_beta   90.00
_cell.angle_gamma   90.00
#
_symmetry.space_group_name_H-M   'P 1'
#
loop_
_entity.id
_entity.type
_entity.pdbx_description
1 polymer ?
#
loop_
_entity_poly.entity_id
_entity_poly.type
_entity_poly.pdbx_seq_one_letter_code
_entity_poly.pdbx_strand_id
1 'polypeptide(L)'
;QNSYVAMAFLPVIFSIAKKNKISHSKMILFVIYASTLGGACTLIGTPTNIYANTALEEAGLSLFGMFDFAWVGIPIFILGGIYMVVMNRWCPSYEETVPSNSEIEAATEITPEMKKKQMVVGISFLLFVLALILDSLTDITVNPNFIGYALIAVSVLTTVVKPKEVITSFGVDMVLFCAGINLIIAVMKNSGLGEVFGSIVLSILGDTHNLYLITAVLFLGSAIATQFMNNMATAGVLAPIGISIAESMGANPQAIVLAIAIGAGCSFLTPIASGTNQTLMIFTNLKFTDFAKFGWPLVIISFICCVGILPLVFPFF
;
A
#
# COMPACT_ATOMS: atom_id res chain seq x y z
N GLN A 1 0.46 7.83 2.53
CA GLN A 1 -0.16 6.73 3.27
C GLN A 1 -1.65 6.72 2.94
N ASN A 2 -2.20 5.57 2.53
CA ASN A 2 -3.58 5.41 2.05
C ASN A 2 -4.63 6.04 2.98
N SER A 3 -4.44 5.90 4.30
CA SER A 3 -5.37 6.43 5.31
C SER A 3 -5.55 7.94 5.23
N TYR A 4 -4.46 8.70 5.07
CA TYR A 4 -4.54 10.18 5.01
C TYR A 4 -5.25 10.65 3.75
N VAL A 5 -4.98 10.01 2.60
CA VAL A 5 -5.65 10.31 1.34
C VAL A 5 -7.15 10.03 1.48
N ALA A 6 -7.50 8.85 1.97
CA ALA A 6 -8.89 8.45 2.12
C ALA A 6 -9.67 9.35 3.11
N MET A 7 -9.05 9.75 4.24
CA MET A 7 -9.63 10.71 5.18
C MET A 7 -9.84 12.09 4.57
N ALA A 8 -8.91 12.57 3.75
CA ALA A 8 -9.03 13.87 3.08
C ALA A 8 -10.25 13.93 2.12
N PHE A 9 -10.69 12.79 1.61
CA PHE A 9 -11.88 12.70 0.76
C PHE A 9 -13.21 12.66 1.53
N LEU A 10 -13.23 12.44 2.86
CA LEU A 10 -14.47 12.31 3.63
C LEU A 10 -15.41 13.50 3.47
N PRO A 11 -14.99 14.78 3.58
CA PRO A 11 -15.88 15.92 3.39
C PRO A 11 -16.51 15.95 2.00
N VAL A 12 -15.72 15.60 0.97
CA VAL A 12 -16.18 15.53 -0.42
C VAL A 12 -17.21 14.41 -0.58
N ILE A 13 -16.94 13.24 0.02
CA ILE A 13 -17.85 12.09 0.01
C ILE A 13 -19.18 12.45 0.64
N PHE A 14 -19.19 13.05 1.83
CA PHE A 14 -20.42 13.45 2.51
C PHE A 14 -21.20 14.50 1.71
N SER A 15 -20.51 15.48 1.12
CA SER A 15 -21.14 16.50 0.25
C SER A 15 -21.82 15.88 -0.96
N ILE A 16 -21.12 14.98 -1.67
CA ILE A 16 -21.66 14.29 -2.85
C ILE A 16 -22.80 13.34 -2.47
N ALA A 17 -22.64 12.57 -1.39
CA ALA A 17 -23.64 11.64 -0.88
C ALA A 17 -24.95 12.36 -0.58
N LYS A 18 -24.88 13.49 0.13
CA LYS A 18 -26.03 14.33 0.47
C LYS A 18 -26.70 14.91 -0.77
N LYS A 19 -25.92 15.49 -1.70
CA LYS A 19 -26.45 16.12 -2.91
C LYS A 19 -27.17 15.13 -3.82
N ASN A 20 -26.63 13.91 -3.96
CA ASN A 20 -27.12 12.91 -4.90
C ASN A 20 -27.96 11.81 -4.23
N LYS A 21 -28.22 11.88 -2.93
CA LYS A 21 -28.94 10.86 -2.15
C LYS A 21 -28.35 9.45 -2.32
N ILE A 22 -27.01 9.36 -2.27
CA ILE A 22 -26.24 8.11 -2.37
C ILE A 22 -25.72 7.75 -0.98
N SER A 23 -25.66 6.45 -0.67
CA SER A 23 -25.05 5.97 0.58
C SER A 23 -23.59 6.41 0.68
N HIS A 24 -23.22 7.12 1.76
CA HIS A 24 -21.84 7.52 1.99
C HIS A 24 -20.95 6.32 2.36
N SER A 25 -21.48 5.29 3.04
CA SER A 25 -20.75 4.05 3.32
C SER A 25 -20.25 3.38 2.05
N LYS A 26 -21.09 3.35 1.01
CA LYS A 26 -20.71 2.83 -0.31
C LYS A 26 -19.56 3.63 -0.94
N MET A 27 -19.65 4.96 -0.89
CA MET A 27 -18.61 5.83 -1.43
C MET A 27 -17.30 5.71 -0.65
N ILE A 28 -17.40 5.58 0.68
CA ILE A 28 -16.24 5.35 1.55
C ILE A 28 -15.55 4.04 1.19
N LEU A 29 -16.30 2.95 0.98
CA LEU A 29 -15.73 1.66 0.57
C LEU A 29 -14.97 1.76 -0.76
N PHE A 30 -15.51 2.51 -1.73
CA PHE A 30 -14.82 2.75 -3.00
C PHE A 30 -13.52 3.54 -2.81
N VAL A 31 -13.51 4.55 -1.95
CA VAL A 31 -12.30 5.33 -1.67
C VAL A 31 -11.27 4.49 -0.95
N ILE A 32 -11.67 3.63 -0.02
CA ILE A 32 -10.78 2.66 0.64
C ILE A 32 -10.08 1.79 -0.41
N TYR A 33 -10.84 1.17 -1.30
CA TYR A 33 -10.27 0.27 -2.29
C TYR A 33 -9.46 1.01 -3.35
N ALA A 34 -9.94 2.16 -3.83
CA ALA A 34 -9.21 2.97 -4.79
C ALA A 34 -7.85 3.45 -4.24
N SER A 35 -7.81 3.85 -2.96
CA SER A 35 -6.56 4.26 -2.31
C SER A 35 -5.58 3.08 -2.17
N THR A 36 -6.08 1.89 -1.87
CA THR A 36 -5.28 0.67 -1.77
C THR A 36 -4.73 0.25 -3.13
N LEU A 37 -5.58 0.24 -4.16
CA LEU A 37 -5.18 -0.07 -5.54
C LEU A 37 -4.15 0.95 -6.08
N GLY A 38 -4.39 2.24 -5.82
CA GLY A 38 -3.44 3.30 -6.22
C GLY A 38 -2.11 3.23 -5.47
N GLY A 39 -2.13 2.82 -4.20
CA GLY A 39 -0.92 2.62 -3.41
C GLY A 39 -0.02 1.50 -3.94
N ALA A 40 -0.58 0.53 -4.66
CA ALA A 40 0.19 -0.54 -5.29
C ALA A 40 1.01 -0.08 -6.52
N CYS A 41 0.81 1.15 -7.04
CA CYS A 41 1.42 1.58 -8.29
C CYS A 41 2.85 2.12 -8.14
N THR A 42 3.31 2.46 -6.94
CA THR A 42 4.63 3.07 -6.72
C THR A 42 5.28 2.55 -5.45
N LEU A 43 6.61 2.62 -5.38
CA LEU A 43 7.39 2.20 -4.21
C LEU A 43 6.91 2.87 -2.92
N ILE A 44 6.66 4.19 -2.94
CA ILE A 44 6.22 4.95 -1.76
C ILE A 44 4.71 4.99 -1.56
N GLY A 45 3.94 4.36 -2.47
CA GLY A 45 2.48 4.40 -2.42
C GLY A 45 1.89 3.71 -1.20
N THR A 46 2.54 2.65 -0.74
CA THR A 46 2.18 1.94 0.50
C THR A 46 3.42 1.47 1.26
N PRO A 47 3.39 1.44 2.59
CA PRO A 47 4.51 0.96 3.39
C PRO A 47 4.96 -0.47 3.04
N THR A 48 4.06 -1.35 2.62
CA THR A 48 4.39 -2.73 2.22
C THR A 48 5.46 -2.78 1.14
N ASN A 49 5.40 -1.86 0.18
CA ASN A 49 6.36 -1.78 -0.91
C ASN A 49 7.75 -1.35 -0.41
N ILE A 50 7.79 -0.41 0.53
CA ILE A 50 9.04 0.02 1.16
C ILE A 50 9.67 -1.15 1.93
N TYR A 51 8.89 -1.93 2.69
CA TYR A 51 9.41 -3.08 3.43
C TYR A 51 9.94 -4.19 2.52
N ALA A 52 9.29 -4.42 1.38
CA ALA A 52 9.80 -5.33 0.37
C ALA A 52 11.18 -4.89 -0.13
N ASN A 53 11.36 -3.59 -0.35
CA ASN A 53 12.64 -3.03 -0.78
C ASN A 53 13.71 -3.09 0.33
N THR A 54 13.32 -2.81 1.57
CA THR A 54 14.23 -2.97 2.73
C THR A 54 14.71 -4.42 2.88
N ALA A 55 13.83 -5.41 2.65
CA ALA A 55 14.24 -6.81 2.72
C ALA A 55 15.26 -7.18 1.63
N LEU A 56 15.15 -6.63 0.43
CA LEU A 56 16.14 -6.80 -0.63
C LEU A 56 17.46 -6.11 -0.29
N GLU A 57 17.41 -4.89 0.28
CA GLU A 57 18.59 -4.12 0.71
C GLU A 57 19.38 -4.88 1.76
N GLU A 58 18.72 -5.42 2.78
CA GLU A 58 19.35 -6.22 3.85
C GLU A 58 19.95 -7.54 3.33
N ALA A 59 19.38 -8.09 2.27
CA ALA A 59 19.93 -9.26 1.59
C ALA A 59 21.10 -8.90 0.64
N GLY A 60 21.37 -7.61 0.38
CA GLY A 60 22.40 -7.16 -0.55
C GLY A 60 22.02 -7.35 -2.01
N LEU A 61 20.73 -7.35 -2.31
CA LEU A 61 20.17 -7.60 -3.64
C LEU A 61 19.76 -6.30 -4.34
N SER A 62 19.47 -6.39 -5.64
CA SER A 62 19.01 -5.25 -6.44
C SER A 62 17.66 -4.73 -5.93
N LEU A 63 17.59 -3.43 -5.69
CA LEU A 63 16.39 -2.75 -5.19
C LEU A 63 15.41 -2.45 -6.32
N PHE A 64 14.13 -2.30 -5.95
CA PHE A 64 13.13 -1.76 -6.86
C PHE A 64 13.28 -0.25 -7.00
N GLY A 65 13.14 0.24 -8.22
CA GLY A 65 12.97 1.64 -8.51
C GLY A 65 11.56 2.14 -8.14
N MET A 66 11.39 3.47 -8.20
CA MET A 66 10.15 4.14 -7.83
C MET A 66 8.91 3.61 -8.56
N PHE A 67 9.05 3.30 -9.85
CA PHE A 67 7.95 2.91 -10.74
C PHE A 67 7.94 1.43 -11.12
N ASP A 68 8.82 0.60 -10.55
CA ASP A 68 8.82 -0.85 -10.83
C ASP A 68 7.51 -1.52 -10.42
N PHE A 69 6.89 -1.01 -9.37
CA PHE A 69 5.56 -1.43 -8.94
C PHE A 69 4.46 -1.10 -9.96
N ALA A 70 4.66 -0.10 -10.82
CA ALA A 70 3.67 0.34 -11.79
C ALA A 70 3.35 -0.74 -12.84
N TRP A 71 4.31 -1.59 -13.19
CA TRP A 71 4.10 -2.67 -14.16
C TRP A 71 2.94 -3.58 -13.80
N VAL A 72 2.74 -3.84 -12.53
CA VAL A 72 1.63 -4.65 -12.01
C VAL A 72 0.54 -3.78 -11.39
N GLY A 73 0.93 -2.72 -10.68
CA GLY A 73 0.00 -1.84 -9.99
C GLY A 73 -0.97 -1.13 -10.92
N ILE A 74 -0.51 -0.64 -12.09
CA ILE A 74 -1.40 0.03 -13.07
C ILE A 74 -2.44 -0.93 -13.64
N PRO A 75 -2.11 -2.13 -14.13
CA PRO A 75 -3.10 -3.13 -14.52
C PRO A 75 -4.11 -3.44 -13.42
N ILE A 76 -3.65 -3.65 -12.18
CA ILE A 76 -4.51 -3.90 -11.03
C ILE A 76 -5.45 -2.71 -10.78
N PHE A 77 -4.92 -1.48 -10.82
CA PHE A 77 -5.70 -0.27 -10.62
C PHE A 77 -6.78 -0.08 -11.68
N ILE A 78 -6.44 -0.30 -12.95
CA ILE A 78 -7.41 -0.16 -14.06
C ILE A 78 -8.48 -1.25 -13.97
N LEU A 79 -8.10 -2.52 -13.86
CA LEU A 79 -9.05 -3.63 -13.79
C LEU A 79 -9.91 -3.58 -12.52
N GLY A 80 -9.31 -3.25 -11.39
CA GLY A 80 -10.02 -3.04 -10.12
C GLY A 80 -10.98 -1.85 -10.19
N GLY A 81 -10.59 -0.76 -10.84
CA GLY A 81 -11.43 0.40 -11.10
C GLY A 81 -12.63 0.05 -12.00
N ILE A 82 -12.40 -0.66 -13.08
CA ILE A 82 -13.46 -1.16 -13.98
C ILE A 82 -14.41 -2.07 -13.19
N TYR A 83 -13.87 -3.01 -12.42
CA TYR A 83 -14.66 -3.89 -11.55
C TYR A 83 -15.57 -3.08 -10.62
N MET A 84 -15.02 -2.11 -9.89
CA MET A 84 -15.80 -1.29 -8.95
C MET A 84 -16.92 -0.51 -9.64
N VAL A 85 -16.68 0.04 -10.84
CA VAL A 85 -17.68 0.77 -11.61
C VAL A 85 -18.78 -0.17 -12.12
N VAL A 86 -18.41 -1.30 -12.72
CA VAL A 86 -19.36 -2.28 -13.29
C VAL A 86 -20.20 -2.92 -12.18
N MET A 87 -19.57 -3.31 -11.09
CA MET A 87 -20.22 -3.97 -9.95
C MET A 87 -20.82 -3.00 -8.93
N ASN A 88 -20.86 -1.72 -9.24
CA ASN A 88 -21.41 -0.68 -8.38
C ASN A 88 -22.82 -1.01 -7.84
N ARG A 89 -23.67 -1.69 -8.63
CA ARG A 89 -25.02 -2.09 -8.21
C ARG A 89 -25.03 -3.11 -7.06
N TRP A 90 -23.98 -3.92 -6.96
CA TRP A 90 -23.87 -5.02 -6.00
C TRP A 90 -23.12 -4.61 -4.72
N CYS A 91 -22.58 -3.38 -4.72
CA CYS A 91 -21.94 -2.81 -3.56
C CYS A 91 -22.97 -2.55 -2.46
N PRO A 92 -22.68 -2.93 -1.21
CA PRO A 92 -23.56 -2.69 -0.07
C PRO A 92 -23.95 -1.21 0.03
N SER A 93 -25.23 -0.96 0.20
CA SER A 93 -25.79 0.38 0.33
C SER A 93 -26.77 0.38 1.51
N TYR A 94 -26.61 1.31 2.41
CA TYR A 94 -27.42 1.45 3.62
C TYR A 94 -28.13 2.79 3.61
N GLU A 95 -29.36 2.84 4.17
CA GLU A 95 -30.01 4.10 4.48
C GLU A 95 -29.27 4.73 5.67
N GLU A 96 -28.77 5.92 5.49
CA GLU A 96 -27.91 6.58 6.43
C GLU A 96 -28.31 8.03 6.64
N THR A 97 -28.31 8.46 7.89
CA THR A 97 -28.36 9.88 8.22
C THR A 97 -26.97 10.47 8.05
N VAL A 98 -26.82 11.34 7.07
CA VAL A 98 -25.56 12.08 6.88
C VAL A 98 -25.28 12.93 8.13
N PRO A 99 -24.04 12.97 8.66
CA PRO A 99 -23.68 13.84 9.78
C PRO A 99 -24.17 15.28 9.59
N SER A 100 -24.50 15.96 10.67
CA SER A 100 -25.09 17.29 10.62
C SER A 100 -24.21 18.31 9.90
N ASN A 101 -24.82 19.30 9.26
CA ASN A 101 -24.10 20.34 8.47
C ASN A 101 -23.00 21.04 9.25
N SER A 102 -23.17 21.23 10.58
CA SER A 102 -22.18 21.91 11.43
C SER A 102 -20.81 21.24 11.48
N GLU A 103 -20.75 19.92 11.38
CA GLU A 103 -19.47 19.19 11.37
C GLU A 103 -18.82 19.18 9.97
N ILE A 104 -19.64 19.19 8.94
CA ILE A 104 -19.17 19.22 7.53
C ILE A 104 -18.75 20.65 7.13
N GLU A 105 -19.50 21.66 7.56
CA GLU A 105 -19.22 23.08 7.28
C GLU A 105 -17.98 23.56 8.01
N ALA A 106 -17.77 23.15 9.26
CA ALA A 106 -16.55 23.46 10.02
C ALA A 106 -15.29 22.87 9.36
N ALA A 107 -15.42 21.74 8.64
CA ALA A 107 -14.32 21.13 7.87
C ALA A 107 -14.14 21.75 6.49
N THR A 108 -15.07 22.59 6.01
CA THR A 108 -15.10 23.07 4.61
C THR A 108 -14.83 24.59 4.49
N GLU A 109 -14.83 25.36 5.58
CA GLU A 109 -14.47 26.79 5.54
C GLU A 109 -12.97 26.96 5.27
N ILE A 110 -12.65 27.19 4.00
CA ILE A 110 -11.28 27.45 3.55
C ILE A 110 -10.97 28.93 3.80
N THR A 111 -10.26 29.23 4.87
CA THR A 111 -9.75 30.57 5.13
C THR A 111 -8.66 30.98 4.11
N PRO A 112 -8.43 32.28 3.86
CA PRO A 112 -7.34 32.72 2.98
C PRO A 112 -5.96 32.17 3.40
N GLU A 113 -5.74 32.01 4.70
CA GLU A 113 -4.53 31.41 5.25
C GLU A 113 -4.41 29.92 4.89
N MET A 114 -5.51 29.17 4.95
CA MET A 114 -5.54 27.76 4.50
C MET A 114 -5.25 27.63 3.01
N LYS A 115 -5.76 28.54 2.16
CA LYS A 115 -5.44 28.54 0.72
C LYS A 115 -3.95 28.71 0.46
N LYS A 116 -3.29 29.62 1.19
CA LYS A 116 -1.83 29.80 1.09
C LYS A 116 -1.08 28.54 1.52
N LYS A 117 -1.47 27.91 2.63
CA LYS A 117 -0.89 26.66 3.11
C LYS A 117 -1.10 25.52 2.10
N GLN A 118 -2.31 25.39 1.55
CA GLN A 118 -2.61 24.39 0.52
C GLN A 118 -1.77 24.59 -0.75
N MET A 119 -1.56 25.83 -1.17
CA MET A 119 -0.74 26.13 -2.33
C MET A 119 0.74 25.75 -2.09
N VAL A 120 1.30 26.06 -0.94
CA VAL A 120 2.69 25.67 -0.59
C VAL A 120 2.83 24.15 -0.56
N VAL A 121 1.90 23.45 0.08
CA VAL A 121 1.90 21.98 0.13
C VAL A 121 1.76 21.37 -1.28
N GLY A 122 0.84 21.91 -2.09
CA GLY A 122 0.63 21.45 -3.47
C GLY A 122 1.87 21.62 -4.34
N ILE A 123 2.53 22.79 -4.27
CA ILE A 123 3.77 23.05 -5.00
C ILE A 123 4.90 22.14 -4.49
N SER A 124 5.03 21.96 -3.17
CA SER A 124 6.03 21.06 -2.58
C SER A 124 5.83 19.63 -3.03
N PHE A 125 4.59 19.16 -3.04
CA PHE A 125 4.25 17.81 -3.52
C PHE A 125 4.57 17.65 -5.02
N LEU A 126 4.21 18.64 -5.84
CA LEU A 126 4.52 18.64 -7.27
C LEU A 126 6.03 18.58 -7.53
N LEU A 127 6.81 19.38 -6.81
CA LEU A 127 8.27 19.37 -6.90
C LEU A 127 8.86 18.02 -6.48
N PHE A 128 8.31 17.42 -5.42
CA PHE A 128 8.73 16.06 -4.99
C PHE A 128 8.48 15.02 -6.07
N VAL A 129 7.27 15.01 -6.66
CA VAL A 129 6.92 14.07 -7.73
C VAL A 129 7.79 14.30 -8.98
N LEU A 130 8.01 15.57 -9.37
CA LEU A 130 8.88 15.90 -10.50
C LEU A 130 10.32 15.43 -10.26
N ALA A 131 10.83 15.60 -9.05
CA ALA A 131 12.18 15.15 -8.70
C ALA A 131 12.31 13.61 -8.76
N LEU A 132 11.28 12.86 -8.33
CA LEU A 132 11.25 11.40 -8.46
C LEU A 132 11.15 10.94 -9.92
N ILE A 133 10.41 11.68 -10.75
CA ILE A 133 10.34 11.40 -12.20
C ILE A 133 11.69 11.66 -12.86
N LEU A 134 12.35 12.76 -12.50
CA LEU A 134 13.68 13.09 -13.04
C LEU A 134 14.72 12.04 -12.62
N ASP A 135 14.72 11.60 -11.37
CA ASP A 135 15.59 10.53 -10.88
C ASP A 135 15.38 9.22 -11.69
N SER A 136 14.14 8.90 -12.03
CA SER A 136 13.80 7.69 -12.81
C SER A 136 14.14 7.80 -14.32
N LEU A 137 14.17 9.01 -14.87
CA LEU A 137 14.36 9.24 -16.31
C LEU A 137 15.77 9.69 -16.68
N THR A 138 16.58 10.09 -15.72
CA THR A 138 17.92 10.65 -15.93
C THR A 138 18.93 9.94 -15.05
N ASP A 139 20.20 9.93 -15.49
CA ASP A 139 21.33 9.42 -14.68
C ASP A 139 21.70 10.35 -13.52
N ILE A 140 20.91 11.37 -13.26
CA ILE A 140 21.08 12.30 -12.13
C ILE A 140 20.51 11.62 -10.89
N THR A 141 21.36 10.99 -10.11
CA THR A 141 20.98 10.39 -8.83
C THR A 141 20.56 11.48 -7.82
N VAL A 142 19.29 11.74 -7.74
CA VAL A 142 18.71 12.64 -6.76
C VAL A 142 18.21 11.80 -5.58
N ASN A 143 18.90 11.87 -4.45
CA ASN A 143 18.47 11.12 -3.28
C ASN A 143 17.08 11.61 -2.81
N PRO A 144 16.01 10.79 -2.91
CA PRO A 144 14.64 11.19 -2.56
C PRO A 144 14.52 11.65 -1.10
N ASN A 145 15.34 11.09 -0.21
CA ASN A 145 15.34 11.48 1.21
C ASN A 145 15.79 12.93 1.39
N PHE A 146 16.81 13.37 0.64
CA PHE A 146 17.29 14.76 0.71
C PHE A 146 16.20 15.74 0.27
N ILE A 147 15.49 15.41 -0.80
CA ILE A 147 14.36 16.24 -1.26
C ILE A 147 13.26 16.28 -0.21
N GLY A 148 12.90 15.13 0.37
CA GLY A 148 11.91 15.04 1.43
C GLY A 148 12.27 15.94 2.63
N TYR A 149 13.51 15.89 3.10
CA TYR A 149 13.98 16.76 4.19
C TYR A 149 13.96 18.25 3.82
N ALA A 150 14.36 18.61 2.59
CA ALA A 150 14.31 19.98 2.11
C ALA A 150 12.86 20.52 2.07
N LEU A 151 11.91 19.71 1.63
CA LEU A 151 10.50 20.10 1.58
C LEU A 151 9.87 20.21 2.99
N ILE A 152 10.28 19.36 3.94
CA ILE A 152 9.90 19.52 5.34
C ILE A 152 10.45 20.84 5.88
N ALA A 153 11.72 21.17 5.63
CA ALA A 153 12.33 22.42 6.05
C ALA A 153 11.59 23.64 5.45
N VAL A 154 11.26 23.61 4.16
CA VAL A 154 10.45 24.65 3.51
C VAL A 154 9.07 24.78 4.17
N SER A 155 8.40 23.67 4.47
CA SER A 155 7.08 23.67 5.11
C SER A 155 7.11 24.28 6.52
N VAL A 156 8.18 24.06 7.26
CA VAL A 156 8.40 24.67 8.59
C VAL A 156 8.73 26.16 8.45
N LEU A 157 9.67 26.54 7.56
CA LEU A 157 10.07 27.93 7.35
C LEU A 157 8.92 28.81 6.83
N THR A 158 8.04 28.25 6.04
CA THR A 158 6.83 28.93 5.53
C THR A 158 5.66 28.91 6.53
N THR A 159 5.87 28.40 7.75
CA THR A 159 4.86 28.28 8.83
C THR A 159 3.61 27.47 8.44
N VAL A 160 3.72 26.65 7.42
CA VAL A 160 2.65 25.72 6.99
C VAL A 160 2.44 24.63 8.04
N VAL A 161 3.57 24.12 8.58
CA VAL A 161 3.61 23.10 9.62
C VAL A 161 4.46 23.61 10.78
N LYS A 162 3.99 23.40 11.99
CA LYS A 162 4.78 23.76 13.19
C LYS A 162 5.85 22.70 13.46
N PRO A 163 7.05 23.09 13.95
CA PRO A 163 8.12 22.13 14.28
C PRO A 163 7.66 20.98 15.18
N LYS A 164 6.78 21.29 16.14
CA LYS A 164 6.19 20.29 17.04
C LYS A 164 5.32 19.27 16.29
N GLU A 165 4.57 19.71 15.29
CA GLU A 165 3.74 18.86 14.46
C GLU A 165 4.60 17.92 13.59
N VAL A 166 5.73 18.39 13.09
CA VAL A 166 6.69 17.54 12.39
C VAL A 166 7.17 16.40 13.30
N ILE A 167 7.59 16.72 14.52
CA ILE A 167 8.11 15.72 15.47
C ILE A 167 7.01 14.72 15.87
N THR A 168 5.77 15.19 16.12
CA THR A 168 4.66 14.31 16.52
C THR A 168 4.11 13.47 15.37
N SER A 169 4.24 13.96 14.12
CA SER A 169 3.85 13.24 12.91
C SER A 169 4.98 12.37 12.36
N PHE A 170 6.18 12.47 12.93
CA PHE A 170 7.30 11.59 12.60
C PHE A 170 6.89 10.20 13.08
N GLY A 171 6.56 9.33 12.16
CA GLY A 171 6.04 8.00 12.44
C GLY A 171 7.04 7.12 13.21
N VAL A 172 7.24 7.45 14.50
CA VAL A 172 8.16 6.73 15.39
C VAL A 172 7.80 5.25 15.41
N ASP A 173 6.51 4.93 15.37
CA ASP A 173 6.01 3.55 15.27
C ASP A 173 6.55 2.84 14.03
N MET A 174 6.64 3.55 12.90
CA MET A 174 7.18 3.01 11.64
C MET A 174 8.69 2.78 11.75
N VAL A 175 9.44 3.69 12.38
CA VAL A 175 10.88 3.54 12.61
C VAL A 175 11.17 2.36 13.53
N LEU A 176 10.44 2.24 14.64
CA LEU A 176 10.58 1.12 15.58
C LEU A 176 10.18 -0.20 14.93
N PHE A 177 9.16 -0.20 14.10
CA PHE A 177 8.74 -1.38 13.36
C PHE A 177 9.80 -1.80 12.33
N CYS A 178 10.38 -0.88 11.56
CA CYS A 178 11.52 -1.17 10.67
C CYS A 178 12.71 -1.75 11.44
N ALA A 179 13.06 -1.17 12.57
CA ALA A 179 14.14 -1.70 13.41
C ALA A 179 13.84 -3.13 13.89
N GLY A 180 12.59 -3.41 14.28
CA GLY A 180 12.15 -4.76 14.67
C GLY A 180 12.22 -5.77 13.51
N ILE A 181 11.82 -5.36 12.29
CA ILE A 181 11.93 -6.21 11.10
C ILE A 181 13.38 -6.49 10.77
N ASN A 182 14.27 -5.51 10.80
CA ASN A 182 15.68 -5.71 10.54
C ASN A 182 16.29 -6.73 11.53
N LEU A 183 15.85 -6.71 12.78
CA LEU A 183 16.24 -7.73 13.76
C LEU A 183 15.74 -9.13 13.35
N ILE A 184 14.50 -9.25 12.91
CA ILE A 184 13.91 -10.52 12.44
C ILE A 184 14.69 -11.03 11.22
N ILE A 185 14.99 -10.18 10.24
CA ILE A 185 15.78 -10.54 9.05
C ILE A 185 17.16 -11.02 9.45
N ALA A 186 17.84 -10.29 10.34
CA ALA A 186 19.16 -10.68 10.85
C ALA A 186 19.13 -12.05 11.58
N VAL A 187 18.10 -12.29 12.40
CA VAL A 187 17.90 -13.59 13.07
C VAL A 187 17.65 -14.70 12.05
N MET A 188 16.81 -14.47 11.05
CA MET A 188 16.52 -15.47 10.00
C MET A 188 17.77 -15.82 9.20
N LYS A 189 18.57 -14.81 8.82
CA LYS A 189 19.82 -15.01 8.08
C LYS A 189 20.87 -15.78 8.90
N ASN A 190 21.03 -15.42 10.18
CA ASN A 190 22.07 -16.02 11.03
C ASN A 190 21.68 -17.38 11.63
N SER A 191 20.38 -17.68 11.75
CA SER A 191 19.88 -18.92 12.36
C SER A 191 19.59 -20.04 11.34
N GLY A 192 19.65 -19.75 10.03
CA GLY A 192 19.20 -20.68 8.99
C GLY A 192 17.70 -20.91 8.97
N LEU A 193 16.91 -20.14 9.72
CA LEU A 193 15.44 -20.26 9.74
C LEU A 193 14.83 -20.01 8.37
N GLY A 194 15.42 -19.15 7.54
CA GLY A 194 14.99 -18.92 6.17
C GLY A 194 15.03 -20.21 5.33
N GLU A 195 16.11 -21.00 5.44
CA GLU A 195 16.26 -22.27 4.76
C GLU A 195 15.25 -23.32 5.27
N VAL A 196 14.98 -23.33 6.60
CA VAL A 196 13.98 -24.21 7.19
C VAL A 196 12.58 -23.88 6.67
N PHE A 197 12.20 -22.60 6.65
CA PHE A 197 10.92 -22.18 6.07
C PHE A 197 10.85 -22.47 4.57
N GLY A 198 11.94 -22.21 3.84
CA GLY A 198 12.07 -22.57 2.43
C GLY A 198 11.83 -24.06 2.19
N SER A 199 12.50 -24.90 2.96
CA SER A 199 12.34 -26.38 2.84
C SER A 199 10.93 -26.86 3.20
N ILE A 200 10.26 -26.25 4.18
CA ILE A 200 8.87 -26.56 4.52
C ILE A 200 7.95 -26.18 3.36
N VAL A 201 8.10 -24.97 2.77
CA VAL A 201 7.29 -24.56 1.62
C VAL A 201 7.54 -25.48 0.43
N LEU A 202 8.79 -25.81 0.13
CA LEU A 202 9.13 -26.75 -0.93
C LEU A 202 8.61 -28.17 -0.66
N SER A 203 8.63 -28.64 0.58
CA SER A 203 8.05 -29.95 0.93
C SER A 203 6.54 -30.02 0.75
N ILE A 204 5.82 -28.89 0.98
CA ILE A 204 4.37 -28.79 0.75
C ILE A 204 4.07 -28.73 -0.75
N LEU A 205 4.92 -28.03 -1.51
CA LEU A 205 4.78 -27.88 -2.96
C LEU A 205 5.27 -29.11 -3.75
N GLY A 206 5.91 -30.08 -3.08
CA GLY A 206 6.61 -31.21 -3.71
C GLY A 206 7.90 -30.74 -4.40
N ASP A 207 8.53 -31.64 -5.18
CA ASP A 207 9.74 -31.35 -5.96
C ASP A 207 9.50 -30.35 -7.14
N THR A 208 8.51 -29.47 -6.98
CA THR A 208 8.12 -28.53 -8.02
C THR A 208 9.07 -27.36 -8.03
N HIS A 209 9.98 -27.33 -8.99
CA HIS A 209 10.85 -26.18 -9.29
C HIS A 209 10.12 -25.08 -10.09
N ASN A 210 8.78 -25.05 -10.00
CA ASN A 210 7.96 -24.08 -10.73
C ASN A 210 7.84 -22.77 -9.95
N LEU A 211 8.67 -21.81 -10.31
CA LEU A 211 8.70 -20.48 -9.68
C LEU A 211 7.39 -19.69 -9.83
N TYR A 212 6.60 -19.96 -10.89
CA TYR A 212 5.26 -19.38 -11.02
C TYR A 212 4.32 -19.87 -9.91
N LEU A 213 4.37 -21.17 -9.61
CA LEU A 213 3.56 -21.73 -8.54
C LEU A 213 3.99 -21.21 -7.17
N ILE A 214 5.29 -21.09 -6.93
CA ILE A 214 5.84 -20.51 -5.70
C ILE A 214 5.39 -19.06 -5.53
N THR A 215 5.51 -18.26 -6.59
CA THR A 215 5.03 -16.87 -6.59
C THR A 215 3.53 -16.79 -6.29
N ALA A 216 2.73 -17.67 -6.88
CA ALA A 216 1.29 -17.75 -6.66
C ALA A 216 0.96 -18.11 -5.20
N VAL A 217 1.63 -19.11 -4.63
CA VAL A 217 1.41 -19.55 -3.23
C VAL A 217 1.83 -18.47 -2.25
N LEU A 218 2.98 -17.80 -2.47
CA LEU A 218 3.45 -16.73 -1.60
C LEU A 218 2.58 -15.47 -1.71
N PHE A 219 2.06 -15.13 -2.90
CA PHE A 219 1.05 -14.10 -3.05
C PHE A 219 -0.21 -14.43 -2.24
N LEU A 220 -0.78 -15.63 -2.42
CA LEU A 220 -2.00 -16.04 -1.71
C LEU A 220 -1.76 -16.11 -0.20
N GLY A 221 -0.63 -16.64 0.23
CA GLY A 221 -0.24 -16.68 1.63
C GLY A 221 -0.18 -15.28 2.24
N SER A 222 0.43 -14.33 1.55
CA SER A 222 0.49 -12.93 2.00
C SER A 222 -0.89 -12.25 1.96
N ALA A 223 -1.70 -12.50 0.93
CA ALA A 223 -3.04 -11.95 0.80
C ALA A 223 -4.02 -12.50 1.86
N ILE A 224 -3.83 -13.74 2.31
CA ILE A 224 -4.60 -14.31 3.41
C ILE A 224 -4.09 -13.77 4.76
N ALA A 225 -2.78 -13.81 4.98
CA ALA A 225 -2.18 -13.35 6.23
C ALA A 225 -2.52 -11.90 6.56
N THR A 226 -2.50 -11.02 5.55
CA THR A 226 -2.81 -9.59 5.72
C THR A 226 -4.24 -9.33 6.19
N GLN A 227 -5.17 -10.27 6.02
CA GLN A 227 -6.53 -10.10 6.53
C GLN A 227 -6.62 -10.17 8.06
N PHE A 228 -5.63 -10.76 8.71
CA PHE A 228 -5.56 -10.96 10.16
C PHE A 228 -4.41 -10.20 10.80
N MET A 229 -3.42 -9.81 10.00
CA MET A 229 -2.22 -9.08 10.41
C MET A 229 -2.18 -7.70 9.75
N ASN A 230 -1.35 -6.80 10.27
CA ASN A 230 -1.06 -5.54 9.58
C ASN A 230 -0.29 -5.82 8.28
N ASN A 231 -0.60 -5.08 7.21
CA ASN A 231 0.05 -5.21 5.89
C ASN A 231 1.58 -5.16 5.97
N MET A 232 2.11 -4.24 6.80
CA MET A 232 3.55 -4.07 7.00
C MET A 232 4.18 -5.30 7.65
N ALA A 233 3.54 -5.86 8.69
CA ALA A 233 4.00 -7.07 9.36
C ALA A 233 4.01 -8.25 8.40
N THR A 234 2.97 -8.38 7.58
CA THR A 234 2.88 -9.45 6.58
C THR A 234 4.02 -9.36 5.57
N ALA A 235 4.25 -8.18 4.98
CA ALA A 235 5.34 -8.00 4.02
C ALA A 235 6.72 -8.22 4.67
N GLY A 236 6.94 -7.65 5.88
CA GLY A 236 8.21 -7.74 6.58
C GLY A 236 8.58 -9.16 7.01
N VAL A 237 7.62 -10.01 7.31
CA VAL A 237 7.89 -11.42 7.68
C VAL A 237 8.02 -12.30 6.43
N LEU A 238 7.17 -12.12 5.42
CA LEU A 238 7.15 -13.02 4.27
C LEU A 238 8.18 -12.68 3.20
N ALA A 239 8.61 -11.41 3.06
CA ALA A 239 9.60 -11.04 2.05
C ALA A 239 10.97 -11.74 2.26
N PRO A 240 11.55 -11.79 3.48
CA PRO A 240 12.77 -12.56 3.72
C PRO A 240 12.62 -14.06 3.42
N ILE A 241 11.46 -14.63 3.70
CA ILE A 241 11.16 -16.04 3.38
C ILE A 241 11.15 -16.24 1.86
N GLY A 242 10.50 -15.33 1.13
CA GLY A 242 10.49 -15.36 -0.33
C GLY A 242 11.88 -15.24 -0.95
N ILE A 243 12.73 -14.38 -0.37
CA ILE A 243 14.14 -14.23 -0.79
C ILE A 243 14.89 -15.55 -0.58
N SER A 244 14.82 -16.14 0.62
CA SER A 244 15.49 -17.40 0.93
C SER A 244 15.08 -18.55 0.00
N ILE A 245 13.78 -18.63 -0.35
CA ILE A 245 13.27 -19.63 -1.30
C ILE A 245 13.85 -19.39 -2.69
N ALA A 246 13.82 -18.15 -3.18
CA ALA A 246 14.38 -17.82 -4.49
C ALA A 246 15.87 -18.14 -4.58
N GLU A 247 16.65 -17.74 -3.59
CA GLU A 247 18.10 -17.99 -3.51
C GLU A 247 18.41 -19.48 -3.46
N SER A 248 17.65 -20.27 -2.70
CA SER A 248 17.84 -21.74 -2.65
C SER A 248 17.62 -22.44 -4.01
N MET A 249 16.86 -21.79 -4.90
CA MET A 249 16.60 -22.25 -6.27
C MET A 249 17.50 -21.59 -7.31
N GLY A 250 18.43 -20.70 -6.91
CA GLY A 250 19.28 -19.94 -7.80
C GLY A 250 18.51 -18.93 -8.66
N ALA A 251 17.33 -18.50 -8.20
CA ALA A 251 16.43 -17.60 -8.93
C ALA A 251 16.52 -16.16 -8.44
N ASN A 252 16.19 -15.21 -9.30
CA ASN A 252 16.02 -13.81 -8.94
C ASN A 252 14.79 -13.65 -8.02
N PRO A 253 14.93 -13.11 -6.80
CA PRO A 253 13.84 -12.99 -5.84
C PRO A 253 12.84 -11.87 -6.14
N GLN A 254 13.17 -10.92 -7.03
CA GLN A 254 12.37 -9.70 -7.23
C GLN A 254 10.91 -9.98 -7.55
N ALA A 255 10.61 -10.89 -8.47
CA ALA A 255 9.22 -11.24 -8.80
C ALA A 255 8.44 -11.78 -7.58
N ILE A 256 9.08 -12.62 -6.80
CA ILE A 256 8.50 -13.23 -5.59
C ILE A 256 8.26 -12.18 -4.50
N VAL A 257 9.26 -11.34 -4.23
CA VAL A 257 9.19 -10.30 -3.21
C VAL A 257 8.11 -9.26 -3.56
N LEU A 258 8.02 -8.88 -4.84
CA LEU A 258 6.99 -7.95 -5.30
C LEU A 258 5.59 -8.56 -5.22
N ALA A 259 5.44 -9.86 -5.54
CA ALA A 259 4.18 -10.57 -5.36
C ALA A 259 3.74 -10.61 -3.88
N ILE A 260 4.68 -10.85 -2.97
CA ILE A 260 4.42 -10.79 -1.52
C ILE A 260 3.98 -9.39 -1.09
N ALA A 261 4.67 -8.33 -1.56
CA ALA A 261 4.34 -6.96 -1.23
C ALA A 261 2.93 -6.57 -1.69
N ILE A 262 2.58 -6.88 -2.95
CA ILE A 262 1.24 -6.62 -3.50
C ILE A 262 0.20 -7.47 -2.77
N GLY A 263 0.46 -8.75 -2.51
CA GLY A 263 -0.42 -9.63 -1.75
C GLY A 263 -0.67 -9.10 -0.33
N ALA A 264 0.37 -8.69 0.39
CA ALA A 264 0.26 -8.05 1.70
C ALA A 264 -0.51 -6.72 1.65
N GLY A 265 -0.49 -6.02 0.51
CA GLY A 265 -1.30 -4.84 0.26
C GLY A 265 -2.78 -5.13 -0.03
N CYS A 266 -3.16 -6.38 -0.33
CA CYS A 266 -4.54 -6.78 -0.69
C CYS A 266 -5.49 -6.84 0.51
N SER A 267 -5.58 -5.76 1.28
CA SER A 267 -6.42 -5.65 2.48
C SER A 267 -7.90 -5.37 2.13
N PHE A 268 -8.49 -6.19 1.25
CA PHE A 268 -9.83 -5.97 0.73
C PHE A 268 -10.93 -6.76 1.44
N LEU A 269 -10.58 -7.86 2.15
CA LEU A 269 -11.60 -8.82 2.63
C LEU A 269 -12.10 -8.52 4.04
N THR A 270 -11.34 -7.78 4.83
CA THR A 270 -11.72 -7.49 6.22
C THR A 270 -11.48 -6.01 6.58
N PRO A 271 -12.28 -5.45 7.48
CA PRO A 271 -12.05 -4.10 7.97
C PRO A 271 -10.81 -3.98 8.86
N ILE A 272 -10.32 -5.08 9.44
CA ILE A 272 -9.15 -5.07 10.33
C ILE A 272 -7.83 -5.20 9.58
N ALA A 273 -7.85 -5.56 8.30
CA ALA A 273 -6.65 -5.80 7.50
C ALA A 273 -5.76 -4.56 7.33
N SER A 274 -6.31 -3.36 7.36
CA SER A 274 -5.52 -2.13 7.23
C SER A 274 -6.02 -1.03 8.15
N GLY A 275 -5.12 -0.13 8.54
CA GLY A 275 -5.48 1.07 9.31
C GLY A 275 -6.46 1.98 8.56
N THR A 276 -6.42 2.01 7.23
CA THR A 276 -7.37 2.74 6.40
C THR A 276 -8.78 2.20 6.57
N ASN A 277 -8.94 0.88 6.47
CA ASN A 277 -10.23 0.20 6.65
C ASN A 277 -10.79 0.47 8.05
N GLN A 278 -9.96 0.28 9.08
CA GLN A 278 -10.36 0.50 10.48
C GLN A 278 -10.81 1.94 10.73
N THR A 279 -10.02 2.91 10.29
CA THR A 279 -10.29 4.33 10.52
C THR A 279 -11.57 4.78 9.80
N LEU A 280 -11.79 4.33 8.58
CA LEU A 280 -12.94 4.77 7.79
C LEU A 280 -14.21 4.00 8.10
N MET A 281 -14.10 2.78 8.65
CA MET A 281 -15.26 1.98 9.03
C MET A 281 -16.14 2.69 10.07
N ILE A 282 -15.56 3.49 10.96
CA ILE A 282 -16.32 4.25 11.98
C ILE A 282 -17.31 5.25 11.39
N PHE A 283 -17.10 5.68 10.15
CA PHE A 283 -17.98 6.59 9.42
C PHE A 283 -18.99 5.87 8.53
N THR A 284 -19.16 4.56 8.70
CA THR A 284 -19.99 3.72 7.83
C THR A 284 -20.90 2.80 8.64
N ASN A 285 -21.98 2.34 8.00
CA ASN A 285 -22.81 1.26 8.51
C ASN A 285 -22.45 -0.10 7.88
N LEU A 286 -21.25 -0.22 7.27
CA LEU A 286 -20.77 -1.45 6.65
C LEU A 286 -20.58 -2.55 7.69
N LYS A 287 -20.98 -3.76 7.32
CA LYS A 287 -20.74 -4.96 8.11
C LYS A 287 -19.38 -5.55 7.74
N PHE A 288 -18.81 -6.31 8.65
CA PHE A 288 -17.56 -7.03 8.41
C PHE A 288 -17.57 -7.82 7.10
N THR A 289 -18.68 -8.51 6.83
CA THR A 289 -18.87 -9.34 5.65
C THR A 289 -18.98 -8.57 4.33
N ASP A 290 -19.28 -7.27 4.38
CA ASP A 290 -19.43 -6.47 3.17
C ASP A 290 -18.09 -6.22 2.49
N PHE A 291 -17.03 -6.09 3.28
CA PHE A 291 -15.66 -6.04 2.76
C PHE A 291 -15.34 -7.31 1.97
N ALA A 292 -15.57 -8.48 2.54
CA ALA A 292 -15.31 -9.74 1.86
C ALA A 292 -16.15 -9.89 0.59
N LYS A 293 -17.46 -9.61 0.65
CA LYS A 293 -18.38 -9.77 -0.49
C LYS A 293 -18.01 -8.93 -1.69
N PHE A 294 -17.53 -7.72 -1.47
CA PHE A 294 -17.17 -6.80 -2.55
C PHE A 294 -15.68 -6.80 -2.86
N GLY A 295 -14.83 -7.21 -1.90
CA GLY A 295 -13.38 -7.18 -2.03
C GLY A 295 -12.74 -8.42 -2.66
N TRP A 296 -13.37 -9.61 -2.58
CA TRP A 296 -12.73 -10.84 -3.06
C TRP A 296 -12.33 -10.83 -4.55
N PRO A 297 -13.09 -10.19 -5.49
CA PRO A 297 -12.66 -10.16 -6.87
C PRO A 297 -11.42 -9.28 -7.08
N LEU A 298 -11.23 -8.25 -6.23
CA LEU A 298 -10.02 -7.42 -6.28
C LEU A 298 -8.77 -8.23 -5.91
N VAL A 299 -8.89 -9.17 -4.97
CA VAL A 299 -7.80 -10.10 -4.65
C VAL A 299 -7.48 -11.00 -5.84
N ILE A 300 -8.50 -11.52 -6.53
CA ILE A 300 -8.31 -12.36 -7.73
C ILE A 300 -7.68 -11.55 -8.87
N ILE A 301 -8.16 -10.33 -9.11
CA ILE A 301 -7.56 -9.44 -10.12
C ILE A 301 -6.08 -9.20 -9.81
N SER A 302 -5.76 -8.88 -8.56
CA SER A 302 -4.38 -8.68 -8.12
C SER A 302 -3.54 -9.95 -8.29
N PHE A 303 -4.08 -11.11 -7.95
CA PHE A 303 -3.44 -12.41 -8.12
C PHE A 303 -3.08 -12.69 -9.59
N ILE A 304 -4.07 -12.56 -10.48
CA ILE A 304 -3.86 -12.81 -11.91
C ILE A 304 -2.82 -11.87 -12.50
N CYS A 305 -2.89 -10.58 -12.15
CA CYS A 305 -1.91 -9.59 -12.60
C CYS A 305 -0.50 -9.92 -12.08
N CYS A 306 -0.37 -10.24 -10.78
CA CYS A 306 0.94 -10.55 -10.20
C CYS A 306 1.56 -11.79 -10.82
N VAL A 307 0.83 -12.91 -10.84
CA VAL A 307 1.36 -14.19 -11.35
C VAL A 307 1.62 -14.13 -12.86
N GLY A 308 0.78 -13.38 -13.60
CA GLY A 308 0.92 -13.26 -15.06
C GLY A 308 1.99 -12.26 -15.50
N ILE A 309 2.17 -11.15 -14.83
CA ILE A 309 3.02 -10.05 -15.30
C ILE A 309 4.41 -10.08 -14.64
N LEU A 310 4.51 -10.36 -13.33
CA LEU A 310 5.78 -10.25 -12.62
C LEU A 310 6.91 -11.08 -13.21
N PRO A 311 6.72 -12.35 -13.58
CA PRO A 311 7.79 -13.14 -14.16
C PRO A 311 8.24 -12.68 -15.56
N LEU A 312 7.39 -11.88 -16.24
CA LEU A 312 7.73 -11.28 -17.55
C LEU A 312 8.58 -10.02 -17.39
N VAL A 313 8.35 -9.25 -16.34
CA VAL A 313 9.06 -8.00 -16.05
C VAL A 313 10.33 -8.25 -15.25
N PHE A 314 10.26 -9.16 -14.29
CA PHE A 314 11.37 -9.59 -13.43
C PHE A 314 11.62 -11.08 -13.65
N PRO A 315 12.38 -11.46 -14.70
CA PRO A 315 12.65 -12.85 -14.98
C PRO A 315 13.35 -13.55 -13.82
N PHE A 316 13.02 -14.80 -13.61
CA PHE A 316 13.59 -15.60 -12.53
C PHE A 316 15.06 -15.99 -12.78
N PHE A 317 15.47 -16.01 -14.06
CA PHE A 317 16.83 -16.37 -14.52
C PHE A 317 17.30 -15.39 -15.59
#